data_c838eec64079d17943d3c37d586d89ee
#
_entry.id   c838eec64079d17943d3c37d586d89ee
#
_cell.length_a   1.000
_cell.length_b   1.000
_cell.length_c   1.000
_cell.angle_alpha   90.00
_cell.angle_beta   90.00
_cell.angle_gamma   90.00
#
_symmetry.space_group_name_H-M   'P 1'
#
loop_
_entity.id
_entity.type
_entity.pdbx_description
1 polymer ?
#
loop_
_entity_poly.entity_id
_entity_poly.type
_entity_poly.pdbx_seq_one_letter_code
_entity_poly.pdbx_strand_id
1 'polypeptide(L)'
;MTDMGPIEIILLILAIIAGVFALLFALYVLILVRPGKNVKLQPELLCDYAHRGLHGNGVAENSLRAFELACRRGCGIELDVQLSRDGVVMVFHDYTLNRVTGIDKKLCELDADELKKISLSGTDQTIPTFSEVLSLVNGRVPLLVELKGENFDVSLCKKVADILASYEGVYCVESFNPLLIKEIKKYLPDIARGQLFTNTCRDKKNHSALNIAISLMAFNFLAKPDFVAYNKLDRLSFPVKLSTKLYRAPRFVWTVRGECELDAAHELGEHPIFELEFND
;
A
#
# COMPACT_ATOMS: atom_id res chain seq x y z
N MET A 1 -17.60 -55.21 -18.98
CA MET A 1 -16.94 -54.11 -18.28
C MET A 1 -15.84 -54.76 -17.46
N THR A 2 -14.59 -54.51 -17.78
CA THR A 2 -13.47 -55.04 -17.03
C THR A 2 -13.36 -54.28 -15.73
N ASP A 3 -13.54 -54.96 -14.59
CA ASP A 3 -13.35 -54.35 -13.29
C ASP A 3 -11.88 -53.86 -13.17
N MET A 4 -11.71 -52.57 -12.85
CA MET A 4 -10.37 -52.00 -12.64
C MET A 4 -9.69 -52.66 -11.44
N GLY A 5 -8.45 -53.06 -11.61
CA GLY A 5 -7.67 -53.59 -10.50
C GLY A 5 -7.31 -52.51 -9.46
N PRO A 6 -6.94 -52.93 -8.22
CA PRO A 6 -6.63 -51.96 -7.13
C PRO A 6 -5.56 -50.92 -7.53
N ILE A 7 -4.56 -51.31 -8.29
CA ILE A 7 -3.47 -50.43 -8.77
C ILE A 7 -4.04 -49.36 -9.75
N GLU A 8 -4.91 -49.77 -10.66
CA GLU A 8 -5.54 -48.86 -11.64
C GLU A 8 -6.42 -47.84 -10.95
N ILE A 9 -7.15 -48.26 -9.91
CA ILE A 9 -7.96 -47.32 -9.05
C ILE A 9 -7.06 -46.30 -8.34
N ILE A 10 -5.93 -46.75 -7.75
CA ILE A 10 -4.98 -45.83 -7.09
C ILE A 10 -4.40 -44.84 -8.08
N LEU A 11 -3.97 -45.30 -9.25
CA LEU A 11 -3.43 -44.42 -10.31
C LEU A 11 -4.47 -43.40 -10.78
N LEU A 12 -5.73 -43.81 -10.94
CA LEU A 12 -6.81 -42.92 -11.30
C LEU A 12 -7.06 -41.84 -10.22
N ILE A 13 -7.07 -42.25 -8.95
CA ILE A 13 -7.21 -41.28 -7.84
C ILE A 13 -6.06 -40.26 -7.83
N LEU A 14 -4.82 -40.71 -7.99
CA LEU A 14 -3.64 -39.84 -8.03
C LEU A 14 -3.73 -38.88 -9.23
N ALA A 15 -4.15 -39.36 -10.40
CA ALA A 15 -4.34 -38.54 -11.59
C ALA A 15 -5.41 -37.46 -11.38
N ILE A 16 -6.54 -37.81 -10.74
CA ILE A 16 -7.61 -36.86 -10.40
C ILE A 16 -7.08 -35.80 -9.42
N ILE A 17 -6.38 -36.21 -8.37
CA ILE A 17 -5.77 -35.29 -7.39
C ILE A 17 -4.82 -34.32 -8.09
N ALA A 18 -3.91 -34.84 -8.93
CA ALA A 18 -2.96 -34.03 -9.69
C ALA A 18 -3.70 -33.03 -10.63
N GLY A 19 -4.76 -33.50 -11.30
CA GLY A 19 -5.59 -32.65 -12.15
C GLY A 19 -6.28 -31.52 -11.38
N VAL A 20 -6.82 -31.81 -10.20
CA VAL A 20 -7.42 -30.80 -9.32
C VAL A 20 -6.37 -29.77 -8.87
N PHE A 21 -5.19 -30.23 -8.44
CA PHE A 21 -4.10 -29.30 -8.06
C PHE A 21 -3.66 -28.44 -9.23
N ALA A 22 -3.50 -29.00 -10.42
CA ALA A 22 -3.14 -28.24 -11.63
C ALA A 22 -4.21 -27.18 -11.97
N LEU A 23 -5.50 -27.53 -11.85
CA LEU A 23 -6.60 -26.59 -12.07
C LEU A 23 -6.62 -25.46 -11.05
N LEU A 24 -6.48 -25.76 -9.76
CA LEU A 24 -6.42 -24.77 -8.69
C LEU A 24 -5.21 -23.84 -8.85
N PHE A 25 -4.05 -24.39 -9.22
CA PHE A 25 -2.86 -23.62 -9.51
C PHE A 25 -3.05 -22.70 -10.74
N ALA A 26 -3.65 -23.21 -11.80
CA ALA A 26 -3.99 -22.41 -12.97
C ALA A 26 -4.97 -21.27 -12.63
N LEU A 27 -6.00 -21.55 -11.84
CA LEU A 27 -6.94 -20.55 -11.32
C LEU A 27 -6.20 -19.47 -10.52
N TYR A 28 -5.31 -19.88 -9.62
CA TYR A 28 -4.51 -18.95 -8.82
C TYR A 28 -3.65 -18.05 -9.72
N VAL A 29 -2.85 -18.64 -10.61
CA VAL A 29 -1.93 -17.88 -11.46
C VAL A 29 -2.69 -16.97 -12.43
N LEU A 30 -3.71 -17.48 -13.13
CA LEU A 30 -4.37 -16.74 -14.22
C LEU A 30 -5.40 -15.73 -13.75
N ILE A 31 -5.96 -15.91 -12.56
CA ILE A 31 -7.07 -15.11 -12.07
C ILE A 31 -6.74 -14.42 -10.75
N LEU A 32 -6.45 -15.19 -9.69
CA LEU A 32 -6.43 -14.65 -8.32
C LEU A 32 -5.28 -13.66 -8.09
N VAL A 33 -4.04 -14.05 -8.41
CA VAL A 33 -2.85 -13.22 -8.18
C VAL A 33 -2.63 -12.17 -9.26
N ARG A 34 -3.36 -12.26 -10.38
CA ARG A 34 -3.14 -11.42 -11.55
C ARG A 34 -3.48 -9.95 -11.27
N PRO A 35 -2.51 -9.01 -11.35
CA PRO A 35 -2.76 -7.59 -11.25
C PRO A 35 -3.57 -7.08 -12.45
N GLY A 36 -4.04 -5.84 -12.36
CA GLY A 36 -4.65 -5.11 -13.46
C GLY A 36 -3.62 -4.70 -14.51
N LYS A 37 -4.10 -4.11 -15.57
CA LYS A 37 -3.31 -3.34 -16.57
C LYS A 37 -4.20 -2.21 -17.09
N ASN A 38 -4.92 -1.55 -16.16
CA ASN A 38 -5.97 -0.61 -16.54
C ASN A 38 -5.37 0.78 -16.81
N VAL A 39 -4.39 1.19 -16.01
CA VAL A 39 -3.75 2.50 -16.08
C VAL A 39 -2.24 2.32 -16.19
N LYS A 40 -1.64 3.00 -17.15
CA LYS A 40 -0.18 3.09 -17.26
C LYS A 40 0.29 4.15 -16.27
N LEU A 41 1.26 3.79 -15.41
CA LEU A 41 1.88 4.77 -14.53
C LEU A 41 2.55 5.86 -15.36
N GLN A 42 2.33 7.10 -14.96
CA GLN A 42 3.07 8.24 -15.50
C GLN A 42 4.55 8.12 -15.08
N PRO A 43 5.50 8.53 -15.93
CA PRO A 43 6.93 8.43 -15.63
C PRO A 43 7.32 9.08 -14.29
N GLU A 44 6.67 10.17 -13.93
CA GLU A 44 6.89 10.94 -12.70
C GLU A 44 6.58 10.12 -11.44
N LEU A 45 5.66 9.14 -11.54
CA LEU A 45 5.34 8.22 -10.44
C LEU A 45 6.41 7.14 -10.22
N LEU A 46 7.32 6.95 -11.18
CA LEU A 46 8.38 5.96 -11.10
C LEU A 46 9.64 6.59 -10.47
N CYS A 47 9.52 7.08 -9.24
CA CYS A 47 10.58 7.77 -8.50
C CYS A 47 10.73 7.16 -7.09
N ASP A 48 11.64 7.74 -6.33
CA ASP A 48 11.84 7.42 -4.92
C ASP A 48 10.87 8.22 -4.05
N TYR A 49 10.24 7.57 -3.09
CA TYR A 49 9.25 8.17 -2.19
C TYR A 49 9.78 8.24 -0.76
N ALA A 50 9.75 9.43 -0.17
CA ALA A 50 9.99 9.60 1.25
C ALA A 50 8.80 9.03 2.04
N HIS A 51 9.03 7.94 2.78
CA HIS A 51 8.04 7.26 3.61
C HIS A 51 7.53 8.20 4.70
N ARG A 52 6.24 8.58 4.64
CA ARG A 52 5.61 9.58 5.53
C ARG A 52 6.31 10.95 5.50
N GLY A 53 6.88 11.33 4.35
CA GLY A 53 7.75 12.49 4.20
C GLY A 53 9.18 12.28 4.68
N LEU A 54 10.05 13.29 4.54
CA LEU A 54 11.39 13.26 5.12
C LEU A 54 11.31 13.59 6.61
N HIS A 55 11.27 12.56 7.43
CA HIS A 55 11.14 12.65 8.89
C HIS A 55 12.37 12.10 9.61
N GLY A 56 12.53 12.44 10.89
CA GLY A 56 13.72 12.14 11.70
C GLY A 56 14.36 13.43 12.19
N ASN A 57 15.35 13.36 13.09
CA ASN A 57 16.10 14.52 13.62
C ASN A 57 15.19 15.68 14.11
N GLY A 58 14.12 15.35 14.86
CA GLY A 58 13.17 16.33 15.36
C GLY A 58 12.05 16.72 14.40
N VAL A 59 11.97 16.09 13.23
CA VAL A 59 10.86 16.21 12.28
C VAL A 59 9.95 14.99 12.40
N ALA A 60 8.68 15.22 12.69
CA ALA A 60 7.71 14.15 12.86
C ALA A 60 7.26 13.55 11.52
N GLU A 61 7.02 12.23 11.48
CA GLU A 61 6.39 11.56 10.34
C GLU A 61 5.00 12.13 10.03
N ASN A 62 4.57 12.09 8.78
CA ASN A 62 3.27 12.57 8.33
C ASN A 62 2.95 14.02 8.75
N SER A 63 3.98 14.86 8.90
CA SER A 63 3.84 16.27 9.25
C SER A 63 4.05 17.18 8.04
N LEU A 64 3.50 18.38 8.08
CA LEU A 64 3.72 19.39 7.02
C LEU A 64 5.21 19.71 6.86
N ARG A 65 6.00 19.69 7.95
CA ARG A 65 7.44 19.88 7.89
C ARG A 65 8.15 18.77 7.13
N ALA A 66 7.80 17.50 7.39
CA ALA A 66 8.37 16.35 6.68
C ALA A 66 8.07 16.42 5.17
N PHE A 67 6.87 16.84 4.80
CA PHE A 67 6.48 16.99 3.40
C PHE A 67 7.18 18.17 2.72
N GLU A 68 7.34 19.30 3.40
CA GLU A 68 8.11 20.41 2.86
C GLU A 68 9.57 20.04 2.60
N LEU A 69 10.21 19.29 3.49
CA LEU A 69 11.57 18.79 3.28
C LEU A 69 11.66 17.84 2.08
N ALA A 70 10.68 16.94 1.90
CA ALA A 70 10.62 16.08 0.73
C ALA A 70 10.46 16.87 -0.57
N CYS A 71 9.61 17.90 -0.58
CA CYS A 71 9.48 18.81 -1.71
C CYS A 71 10.78 19.54 -2.05
N ARG A 72 11.52 20.03 -1.05
CA ARG A 72 12.82 20.71 -1.25
C ARG A 72 13.87 19.76 -1.82
N ARG A 73 13.85 18.50 -1.39
CA ARG A 73 14.75 17.46 -1.91
C ARG A 73 14.37 16.98 -3.31
N GLY A 74 13.12 17.22 -3.74
CA GLY A 74 12.63 16.80 -5.04
C GLY A 74 12.32 15.30 -5.13
N CYS A 75 12.10 14.62 -4.01
CA CYS A 75 11.63 13.22 -3.98
C CYS A 75 10.11 13.16 -3.84
N GLY A 76 9.50 12.08 -4.32
CA GLY A 76 8.09 11.80 -4.09
C GLY A 76 7.76 11.69 -2.60
N ILE A 77 6.50 11.85 -2.26
CA ILE A 77 6.01 11.73 -0.88
C ILE A 77 5.05 10.56 -0.81
N GLU A 78 5.36 9.60 0.04
CA GLU A 78 4.37 8.64 0.52
C GLU A 78 3.73 9.19 1.79
N LEU A 79 2.42 9.02 1.94
CA LEU A 79 1.64 9.49 3.10
C LEU A 79 0.40 8.64 3.33
N ASP A 80 -0.08 8.62 4.58
CA ASP A 80 -1.19 7.79 5.04
C ASP A 80 -2.43 8.62 5.33
N VAL A 81 -3.58 8.23 4.81
CA VAL A 81 -4.84 8.95 5.05
C VAL A 81 -5.90 8.08 5.71
N GLN A 82 -6.62 8.65 6.67
CA GLN A 82 -7.75 8.03 7.35
C GLN A 82 -8.78 9.08 7.83
N LEU A 83 -9.95 8.65 8.29
CA LEU A 83 -11.02 9.54 8.68
C LEU A 83 -11.01 9.87 10.18
N SER A 84 -11.19 11.15 10.52
CA SER A 84 -11.61 11.59 11.84
C SER A 84 -13.05 11.19 12.16
N ARG A 85 -13.50 11.40 13.42
CA ARG A 85 -14.88 11.14 13.86
C ARG A 85 -15.92 11.91 13.03
N ASP A 86 -15.65 13.16 12.73
CA ASP A 86 -16.50 14.04 11.93
C ASP A 86 -16.30 13.87 10.41
N GLY A 87 -15.47 12.87 10.02
CA GLY A 87 -15.29 12.44 8.64
C GLY A 87 -14.42 13.35 7.79
N VAL A 88 -13.53 14.10 8.37
CA VAL A 88 -12.46 14.83 7.67
C VAL A 88 -11.31 13.86 7.36
N VAL A 89 -10.69 13.99 6.20
CA VAL A 89 -9.52 13.17 5.83
C VAL A 89 -8.27 13.75 6.49
N MET A 90 -7.72 13.00 7.45
CA MET A 90 -6.51 13.35 8.21
C MET A 90 -5.33 12.56 7.68
N VAL A 91 -4.10 13.10 7.86
CA VAL A 91 -2.86 12.41 7.46
C VAL A 91 -2.18 11.87 8.71
N PHE A 92 -2.23 10.53 8.87
CA PHE A 92 -1.69 9.83 10.02
C PHE A 92 -1.64 8.32 9.77
N HIS A 93 -0.57 7.63 10.23
CA HIS A 93 -0.36 6.21 9.91
C HIS A 93 -1.19 5.25 10.77
N ASP A 94 -1.07 5.33 12.09
CA ASP A 94 -1.62 4.31 13.00
C ASP A 94 -3.12 4.54 13.22
N TYR A 95 -3.88 3.48 13.47
CA TYR A 95 -5.28 3.62 13.90
C TYR A 95 -5.43 4.21 15.30
N THR A 96 -4.39 4.08 16.15
CA THR A 96 -4.33 4.66 17.49
C THR A 96 -3.27 5.77 17.54
N LEU A 97 -3.51 6.79 18.34
CA LEU A 97 -2.60 7.94 18.47
C LEU A 97 -1.37 7.63 19.34
N ASN A 98 -1.37 6.54 20.10
CA ASN A 98 -0.46 6.28 21.21
C ASN A 98 1.03 6.35 20.83
N ARG A 99 1.46 5.67 19.76
CA ARG A 99 2.90 5.58 19.38
C ARG A 99 3.53 6.94 19.11
N VAL A 100 2.81 7.81 18.43
CA VAL A 100 3.34 9.09 17.95
C VAL A 100 3.02 10.24 18.92
N THR A 101 1.92 10.16 19.68
CA THR A 101 1.45 11.27 20.51
C THR A 101 1.37 10.94 22.01
N GLY A 102 1.46 9.66 22.41
CA GLY A 102 1.26 9.22 23.79
C GLY A 102 -0.22 9.19 24.23
N ILE A 103 -1.17 9.53 23.37
CA ILE A 103 -2.61 9.57 23.68
C ILE A 103 -3.24 8.20 23.40
N ASP A 104 -3.86 7.59 24.41
CA ASP A 104 -4.51 6.27 24.28
C ASP A 104 -5.95 6.42 23.75
N LYS A 105 -6.07 6.78 22.48
CA LYS A 105 -7.32 6.88 21.71
C LYS A 105 -7.10 6.46 20.27
N LYS A 106 -8.18 6.07 19.58
CA LYS A 106 -8.16 5.92 18.13
C LYS A 106 -8.32 7.28 17.47
N LEU A 107 -7.72 7.45 16.28
CA LEU A 107 -7.87 8.67 15.51
C LEU A 107 -9.34 8.96 15.19
N CYS A 108 -10.11 7.95 14.79
CA CYS A 108 -11.53 8.06 14.46
C CYS A 108 -12.47 8.37 15.66
N GLU A 109 -11.93 8.47 16.87
CA GLU A 109 -12.70 8.87 18.07
C GLU A 109 -12.66 10.39 18.32
N LEU A 110 -11.83 11.13 17.57
CA LEU A 110 -11.65 12.57 17.72
C LEU A 110 -12.07 13.32 16.46
N ASP A 111 -12.58 14.54 16.63
CA ASP A 111 -12.88 15.44 15.51
C ASP A 111 -11.58 16.06 14.95
N ALA A 112 -11.63 16.52 13.71
CA ALA A 112 -10.48 17.11 13.05
C ALA A 112 -9.87 18.28 13.85
N ASP A 113 -10.70 19.14 14.44
CA ASP A 113 -10.25 20.29 15.25
C ASP A 113 -9.56 19.86 16.55
N GLU A 114 -9.89 18.69 17.10
CA GLU A 114 -9.17 18.09 18.23
C GLU A 114 -7.82 17.52 17.77
N LEU A 115 -7.82 16.78 16.67
CA LEU A 115 -6.60 16.16 16.10
C LEU A 115 -5.55 17.20 15.70
N LYS A 116 -5.96 18.30 15.12
CA LYS A 116 -5.06 19.42 14.73
C LYS A 116 -4.36 20.12 15.89
N LYS A 117 -4.76 19.88 17.13
CA LYS A 117 -4.12 20.40 18.34
C LYS A 117 -3.12 19.42 18.96
N ILE A 118 -3.07 18.20 18.45
CA ILE A 118 -2.22 17.14 19.00
C ILE A 118 -0.82 17.25 18.40
N SER A 119 0.17 17.41 19.29
CA SER A 119 1.59 17.42 18.92
C SER A 119 2.06 16.04 18.47
N LEU A 120 2.81 15.99 17.39
CA LEU A 120 3.46 14.79 16.84
C LEU A 120 4.86 14.62 17.44
N SER A 121 5.12 13.48 18.07
CA SER A 121 6.44 13.10 18.61
C SER A 121 7.07 14.15 19.53
N GLY A 122 6.25 14.94 20.25
CA GLY A 122 6.72 15.99 21.14
C GLY A 122 7.33 17.22 20.44
N THR A 123 7.10 17.36 19.14
CA THR A 123 7.51 18.53 18.33
C THR A 123 6.44 19.62 18.34
N ASP A 124 6.67 20.75 17.68
CA ASP A 124 5.70 21.80 17.39
C ASP A 124 4.73 21.46 16.25
N GLN A 125 4.93 20.31 15.62
CA GLN A 125 4.13 19.85 14.48
C GLN A 125 2.90 19.09 14.97
N THR A 126 1.80 19.22 14.22
CA THR A 126 0.51 18.62 14.56
C THR A 126 -0.01 17.75 13.42
N ILE A 127 -1.07 16.97 13.67
CA ILE A 127 -1.70 16.10 12.67
C ILE A 127 -2.39 16.97 11.62
N PRO A 128 -1.94 16.96 10.34
CA PRO A 128 -2.55 17.78 9.30
C PRO A 128 -3.77 17.10 8.67
N THR A 129 -4.64 17.90 8.07
CA THR A 129 -5.63 17.40 7.12
C THR A 129 -4.99 17.09 5.77
N PHE A 130 -5.60 16.21 5.00
CA PHE A 130 -5.13 15.89 3.64
C PHE A 130 -5.16 17.13 2.72
N SER A 131 -6.17 17.99 2.86
CA SER A 131 -6.26 19.24 2.10
C SER A 131 -5.11 20.21 2.41
N GLU A 132 -4.67 20.32 3.66
CA GLU A 132 -3.50 21.13 4.04
C GLU A 132 -2.22 20.60 3.39
N VAL A 133 -2.06 19.27 3.36
CA VAL A 133 -0.91 18.63 2.70
C VAL A 133 -0.91 18.89 1.19
N LEU A 134 -2.06 18.71 0.51
CA LEU A 134 -2.16 18.98 -0.93
C LEU A 134 -1.86 20.45 -1.25
N SER A 135 -2.35 21.37 -0.43
CA SER A 135 -2.08 22.82 -0.57
C SER A 135 -0.60 23.13 -0.40
N LEU A 136 0.07 22.46 0.56
CA LEU A 136 1.51 22.61 0.78
C LEU A 136 2.30 22.08 -0.41
N VAL A 137 2.02 20.82 -0.83
CA VAL A 137 2.78 20.16 -1.91
C VAL A 137 2.56 20.87 -3.23
N ASN A 138 1.33 21.26 -3.54
CA ASN A 138 0.95 22.05 -4.72
C ASN A 138 1.59 21.56 -6.04
N GLY A 139 1.57 20.24 -6.26
CA GLY A 139 2.11 19.62 -7.48
C GLY A 139 3.63 19.60 -7.60
N ARG A 140 4.39 20.05 -6.59
CA ARG A 140 5.87 20.14 -6.66
C ARG A 140 6.56 18.79 -6.82
N VAL A 141 5.99 17.74 -6.23
CA VAL A 141 6.49 16.34 -6.29
C VAL A 141 5.34 15.36 -6.36
N PRO A 142 5.57 14.15 -6.88
CA PRO A 142 4.53 13.11 -6.92
C PRO A 142 4.09 12.65 -5.53
N LEU A 143 2.82 12.28 -5.40
CA LEU A 143 2.25 11.71 -4.18
C LEU A 143 1.89 10.24 -4.35
N LEU A 144 2.24 9.43 -3.35
CA LEU A 144 1.78 8.06 -3.15
C LEU A 144 0.92 8.04 -1.89
N VAL A 145 -0.40 7.93 -2.08
CA VAL A 145 -1.37 8.09 -0.99
C VAL A 145 -1.85 6.72 -0.52
N GLU A 146 -1.45 6.30 0.69
CA GLU A 146 -1.97 5.08 1.29
C GLU A 146 -3.36 5.33 1.91
N LEU A 147 -4.36 4.59 1.42
CA LEU A 147 -5.70 4.58 1.99
C LEU A 147 -5.76 3.61 3.17
N LYS A 148 -5.87 4.13 4.40
CA LYS A 148 -6.04 3.33 5.62
C LYS A 148 -7.51 3.00 5.83
N GLY A 149 -7.85 1.73 5.98
CA GLY A 149 -9.22 1.33 6.29
C GLY A 149 -9.28 -0.08 6.81
N GLU A 150 -10.00 -0.24 7.90
CA GLU A 150 -10.27 -1.53 8.51
C GLU A 150 -11.57 -2.12 7.96
N ASN A 151 -11.63 -3.45 7.92
CA ASN A 151 -12.82 -4.21 7.58
C ASN A 151 -13.40 -3.88 6.18
N PHE A 152 -14.72 -3.69 6.11
CA PHE A 152 -15.47 -3.44 4.87
C PHE A 152 -15.83 -1.96 4.66
N ASP A 153 -15.37 -1.06 5.55
CA ASP A 153 -15.64 0.36 5.39
C ASP A 153 -14.80 0.95 4.25
N VAL A 154 -15.46 1.49 3.27
CA VAL A 154 -14.86 2.12 2.09
C VAL A 154 -15.21 3.61 1.97
N SER A 155 -15.80 4.20 3.02
CA SER A 155 -16.27 5.59 3.05
C SER A 155 -15.14 6.60 2.79
N LEU A 156 -13.91 6.27 3.19
CA LEU A 156 -12.70 7.06 2.92
C LEU A 156 -12.53 7.35 1.42
N CYS A 157 -12.81 6.36 0.55
CA CYS A 157 -12.53 6.45 -0.88
C CYS A 157 -13.20 7.65 -1.54
N LYS A 158 -14.51 7.85 -1.27
CA LYS A 158 -15.24 8.99 -1.85
C LYS A 158 -14.68 10.33 -1.37
N LYS A 159 -14.40 10.45 -0.08
CA LYS A 159 -13.89 11.70 0.51
C LYS A 159 -12.49 12.06 -0.01
N VAL A 160 -11.61 11.07 -0.14
CA VAL A 160 -10.28 11.25 -0.76
C VAL A 160 -10.42 11.67 -2.22
N ALA A 161 -11.31 11.01 -2.98
CA ALA A 161 -11.54 11.34 -4.38
C ALA A 161 -12.10 12.77 -4.56
N ASP A 162 -13.05 13.17 -3.71
CA ASP A 162 -13.61 14.53 -3.74
C ASP A 162 -12.53 15.61 -3.51
N ILE A 163 -11.57 15.34 -2.62
CA ILE A 163 -10.44 16.25 -2.34
C ILE A 163 -9.46 16.26 -3.52
N LEU A 164 -9.11 15.08 -4.05
CA LEU A 164 -8.18 14.95 -5.18
C LEU A 164 -8.72 15.48 -6.51
N ALA A 165 -10.05 15.62 -6.65
CA ALA A 165 -10.67 16.13 -7.87
C ALA A 165 -10.20 17.56 -8.25
N SER A 166 -9.75 18.34 -7.29
CA SER A 166 -9.23 19.70 -7.49
C SER A 166 -7.69 19.79 -7.45
N TYR A 167 -7.00 18.67 -7.29
CA TYR A 167 -5.54 18.65 -7.21
C TYR A 167 -4.91 18.41 -8.58
N GLU A 168 -4.07 19.34 -9.04
CA GLU A 168 -3.41 19.29 -10.36
C GLU A 168 -2.06 18.56 -10.35
N GLY A 169 -1.56 18.12 -9.16
CA GLY A 169 -0.32 17.38 -9.03
C GLY A 169 -0.44 15.92 -9.49
N VAL A 170 0.70 15.30 -9.76
CA VAL A 170 0.78 13.87 -10.08
C VAL A 170 0.65 13.03 -8.83
N TYR A 171 -0.22 12.03 -8.85
CA TYR A 171 -0.41 11.13 -7.71
C TYR A 171 -0.86 9.74 -8.12
N CYS A 172 -0.64 8.79 -7.24
CA CYS A 172 -1.27 7.47 -7.26
C CYS A 172 -1.73 7.10 -5.85
N VAL A 173 -2.51 6.03 -5.74
CA VAL A 173 -3.03 5.57 -4.46
C VAL A 173 -2.65 4.12 -4.21
N GLU A 174 -2.52 3.74 -2.93
CA GLU A 174 -2.30 2.35 -2.56
C GLU A 174 -3.03 1.98 -1.27
N SER A 175 -3.18 0.69 -1.01
CA SER A 175 -3.75 0.18 0.24
C SER A 175 -3.40 -1.29 0.46
N PHE A 176 -3.33 -1.69 1.73
CA PHE A 176 -3.37 -3.11 2.12
C PHE A 176 -4.76 -3.73 1.90
N ASN A 177 -5.82 -2.92 2.00
CA ASN A 177 -7.18 -3.40 1.84
C ASN A 177 -7.60 -3.42 0.36
N PRO A 178 -7.76 -4.60 -0.26
CA PRO A 178 -8.14 -4.71 -1.67
C PRO A 178 -9.53 -4.13 -1.99
N LEU A 179 -10.38 -3.96 -0.98
CA LEU A 179 -11.70 -3.34 -1.16
C LEU A 179 -11.58 -1.84 -1.39
N LEU A 180 -10.65 -1.15 -0.72
CA LEU A 180 -10.38 0.26 -0.97
C LEU A 180 -9.83 0.47 -2.38
N ILE A 181 -8.91 -0.39 -2.84
CA ILE A 181 -8.36 -0.34 -4.20
C ILE A 181 -9.44 -0.58 -5.27
N LYS A 182 -10.40 -1.47 -4.99
CA LYS A 182 -11.57 -1.68 -5.85
C LYS A 182 -12.49 -0.47 -5.84
N GLU A 183 -12.78 0.06 -4.65
CA GLU A 183 -13.78 1.13 -4.47
C GLU A 183 -13.32 2.46 -5.07
N ILE A 184 -12.06 2.86 -4.78
CA ILE A 184 -11.51 4.13 -5.26
C ILE A 184 -11.54 4.24 -6.80
N LYS A 185 -11.46 3.11 -7.51
CA LYS A 185 -11.58 3.07 -8.97
C LYS A 185 -12.89 3.65 -9.49
N LYS A 186 -13.96 3.58 -8.73
CA LYS A 186 -15.27 4.10 -9.15
C LYS A 186 -15.26 5.62 -9.26
N TYR A 187 -14.46 6.27 -8.41
CA TYR A 187 -14.35 7.73 -8.32
C TYR A 187 -13.18 8.27 -9.13
N LEU A 188 -12.07 7.52 -9.19
CA LEU A 188 -10.81 7.88 -9.87
C LEU A 188 -10.40 6.75 -10.84
N PRO A 189 -11.12 6.56 -11.96
CA PRO A 189 -10.90 5.43 -12.88
C PRO A 189 -9.53 5.47 -13.56
N ASP A 190 -8.99 6.68 -13.80
CA ASP A 190 -7.77 6.92 -14.58
C ASP A 190 -6.50 7.05 -13.72
N ILE A 191 -6.63 6.93 -12.40
CA ILE A 191 -5.50 6.99 -11.46
C ILE A 191 -4.91 5.60 -11.22
N ALA A 192 -3.59 5.50 -11.25
CA ALA A 192 -2.88 4.27 -10.92
C ALA A 192 -3.08 3.88 -9.46
N ARG A 193 -3.32 2.58 -9.22
CA ARG A 193 -3.66 2.03 -7.90
C ARG A 193 -2.77 0.85 -7.58
N GLY A 194 -2.17 0.88 -6.40
CA GLY A 194 -1.26 -0.14 -5.89
C GLY A 194 -1.89 -1.07 -4.87
N GLN A 195 -1.47 -2.33 -4.88
CA GLN A 195 -1.72 -3.25 -3.77
C GLN A 195 -0.48 -3.30 -2.89
N LEU A 196 -0.63 -2.82 -1.65
CA LEU A 196 0.36 -3.04 -0.60
C LEU A 196 0.38 -4.50 -0.17
N PHE A 197 1.57 -5.04 0.03
CA PHE A 197 1.77 -6.44 0.34
C PHE A 197 2.82 -6.67 1.42
N THR A 198 2.44 -7.50 2.39
CA THR A 198 3.35 -8.18 3.30
C THR A 198 2.86 -9.60 3.54
N ASN A 199 3.77 -10.51 3.88
CA ASN A 199 3.41 -11.89 4.24
C ASN A 199 2.79 -11.93 5.65
N THR A 200 1.47 -11.80 5.71
CA THR A 200 0.72 -11.77 6.97
C THR A 200 0.84 -13.06 7.79
N CYS A 201 1.11 -14.20 7.16
CA CYS A 201 1.38 -15.46 7.87
C CYS A 201 2.69 -15.38 8.65
N ARG A 202 3.73 -14.75 8.09
CA ARG A 202 5.00 -14.48 8.78
C ARG A 202 4.81 -13.46 9.90
N ASP A 203 4.22 -12.32 9.60
CA ASP A 203 4.18 -11.18 10.50
C ASP A 203 3.22 -11.38 11.68
N LYS A 204 2.04 -11.94 11.43
CA LYS A 204 1.04 -12.20 12.46
C LYS A 204 1.19 -13.56 13.15
N LYS A 205 2.10 -14.42 12.66
CA LYS A 205 2.26 -15.82 13.12
C LYS A 205 0.92 -16.57 13.16
N ASN A 206 -0.01 -16.23 12.27
CA ASN A 206 -1.36 -16.76 12.21
C ASN A 206 -1.65 -17.23 10.78
N HIS A 207 -1.97 -18.52 10.63
CA HIS A 207 -2.22 -19.19 9.36
C HIS A 207 -3.74 -19.38 9.08
N SER A 208 -4.57 -18.43 9.47
CA SER A 208 -5.98 -18.44 9.06
C SER A 208 -6.13 -18.46 7.54
N ALA A 209 -7.23 -19.00 7.02
CA ALA A 209 -7.50 -19.04 5.58
C ALA A 209 -7.42 -17.63 4.95
N LEU A 210 -7.87 -16.59 5.66
CA LEU A 210 -7.77 -15.21 5.22
C LEU A 210 -6.31 -14.74 5.13
N ASN A 211 -5.49 -14.98 6.16
CA ASN A 211 -4.08 -14.59 6.15
C ASN A 211 -3.29 -15.34 5.07
N ILE A 212 -3.62 -16.60 4.81
CA ILE A 212 -3.04 -17.36 3.69
C ILE A 212 -3.44 -16.72 2.35
N ALA A 213 -4.72 -16.39 2.15
CA ALA A 213 -5.18 -15.76 0.92
C ALA A 213 -4.54 -14.38 0.69
N ILE A 214 -4.37 -13.56 1.74
CA ILE A 214 -3.65 -12.28 1.69
C ILE A 214 -2.17 -12.53 1.35
N SER A 215 -1.51 -13.48 2.04
CA SER A 215 -0.09 -13.82 1.79
C SER A 215 0.17 -14.42 0.41
N LEU A 216 -0.87 -14.86 -0.29
CA LEU A 216 -0.83 -15.31 -1.68
C LEU A 216 -1.24 -14.21 -2.67
N MET A 217 -1.54 -12.98 -2.24
CA MET A 217 -2.11 -11.91 -3.06
C MET A 217 -3.36 -12.36 -3.85
N ALA A 218 -4.13 -13.29 -3.27
CA ALA A 218 -5.25 -13.92 -3.96
C ALA A 218 -6.42 -12.93 -4.23
N PHE A 219 -6.39 -11.75 -3.63
CA PHE A 219 -7.41 -10.70 -3.85
C PHE A 219 -7.06 -9.73 -4.98
N ASN A 220 -5.95 -9.91 -5.69
CA ASN A 220 -5.64 -9.08 -6.85
C ASN A 220 -6.71 -9.15 -7.94
N PHE A 221 -7.44 -10.27 -8.06
CA PHE A 221 -8.57 -10.37 -9.00
C PHE A 221 -9.69 -9.36 -8.69
N LEU A 222 -9.85 -8.98 -7.42
CA LEU A 222 -10.84 -8.03 -6.95
C LEU A 222 -10.33 -6.59 -7.07
N ALA A 223 -9.13 -6.34 -6.56
CA ALA A 223 -8.48 -5.02 -6.55
C ALA A 223 -8.05 -4.57 -7.95
N LYS A 224 -7.56 -5.51 -8.77
CA LYS A 224 -6.95 -5.22 -10.08
C LYS A 224 -5.95 -4.07 -10.01
N PRO A 225 -4.92 -4.18 -9.15
CA PRO A 225 -3.94 -3.12 -8.96
C PRO A 225 -3.10 -2.93 -10.22
N ASP A 226 -2.66 -1.71 -10.46
CA ASP A 226 -1.81 -1.34 -11.60
C ASP A 226 -0.31 -1.50 -11.27
N PHE A 227 0.05 -1.46 -9.98
CA PHE A 227 1.38 -1.75 -9.45
C PHE A 227 1.30 -2.52 -8.12
N VAL A 228 2.44 -3.01 -7.64
CA VAL A 228 2.54 -3.73 -6.36
C VAL A 228 3.61 -3.08 -5.51
N ALA A 229 3.25 -2.72 -4.26
CA ALA A 229 4.16 -2.21 -3.26
C ALA A 229 4.35 -3.25 -2.16
N TYR A 230 5.55 -3.81 -2.02
CA TYR A 230 5.80 -4.94 -1.13
C TYR A 230 6.89 -4.67 -0.11
N ASN A 231 6.76 -5.34 1.04
CA ASN A 231 7.80 -5.34 2.05
C ASN A 231 9.09 -5.95 1.46
N LYS A 232 10.24 -5.31 1.65
CA LYS A 232 11.54 -5.77 1.14
C LYS A 232 11.88 -7.21 1.53
N LEU A 233 11.38 -7.70 2.67
CA LEU A 233 11.54 -9.09 3.12
C LEU A 233 10.76 -10.08 2.26
N ASP A 234 9.78 -9.62 1.49
CA ASP A 234 8.92 -10.45 0.62
C ASP A 234 9.32 -10.41 -0.85
N ARG A 235 10.40 -9.72 -1.20
CA ARG A 235 10.92 -9.58 -2.58
C ARG A 235 11.01 -10.89 -3.33
N LEU A 236 11.39 -11.98 -2.64
CA LEU A 236 11.56 -13.30 -3.23
C LEU A 236 10.34 -14.21 -3.10
N SER A 237 9.25 -13.73 -2.50
CA SER A 237 8.03 -14.52 -2.33
C SER A 237 7.39 -14.86 -3.69
N PHE A 238 6.73 -16.01 -3.73
CA PHE A 238 6.14 -16.53 -4.97
C PHE A 238 5.08 -15.57 -5.58
N PRO A 239 4.11 -15.01 -4.80
CA PRO A 239 3.13 -14.08 -5.35
C PRO A 239 3.73 -12.78 -5.88
N VAL A 240 4.77 -12.24 -5.23
CA VAL A 240 5.48 -11.05 -5.72
C VAL A 240 6.18 -11.37 -7.05
N LYS A 241 6.88 -12.52 -7.15
CA LYS A 241 7.50 -12.95 -8.41
C LYS A 241 6.49 -13.14 -9.54
N LEU A 242 5.31 -13.71 -9.26
CA LEU A 242 4.26 -13.82 -10.26
C LEU A 242 3.77 -12.45 -10.73
N SER A 243 3.43 -11.56 -9.80
CA SER A 243 2.92 -10.24 -10.14
C SER A 243 3.96 -9.40 -10.89
N THR A 244 5.24 -9.46 -10.52
CA THR A 244 6.28 -8.57 -11.04
C THR A 244 7.05 -9.14 -12.21
N LYS A 245 7.37 -10.44 -12.22
CA LYS A 245 8.13 -11.08 -13.31
C LYS A 245 7.24 -11.62 -14.42
N LEU A 246 6.16 -12.35 -14.06
CA LEU A 246 5.24 -12.92 -15.05
C LEU A 246 4.32 -11.83 -15.63
N TYR A 247 3.70 -11.03 -14.76
CA TYR A 247 2.73 -10.00 -15.17
C TYR A 247 3.35 -8.63 -15.39
N ARG A 248 4.64 -8.42 -15.03
CA ARG A 248 5.39 -7.18 -15.24
C ARG A 248 4.74 -5.96 -14.58
N ALA A 249 4.10 -6.16 -13.42
CA ALA A 249 3.62 -5.05 -12.61
C ALA A 249 4.81 -4.20 -12.14
N PRO A 250 4.72 -2.85 -12.19
CA PRO A 250 5.69 -1.96 -11.57
C PRO A 250 5.89 -2.29 -10.09
N ARG A 251 7.12 -2.10 -9.60
CA ARG A 251 7.58 -2.60 -8.30
C ARG A 251 7.94 -1.45 -7.38
N PHE A 252 7.16 -1.28 -6.33
CA PHE A 252 7.49 -0.40 -5.23
C PHE A 252 7.93 -1.27 -4.05
N VAL A 253 8.94 -0.84 -3.32
CA VAL A 253 9.50 -1.61 -2.19
C VAL A 253 9.60 -0.76 -0.94
N TRP A 254 9.11 -1.29 0.19
CA TRP A 254 9.11 -0.61 1.49
C TRP A 254 9.57 -1.53 2.63
N THR A 255 10.08 -1.03 3.75
CA THR A 255 10.67 0.29 3.88
C THR A 255 12.16 0.12 3.68
N VAL A 256 12.71 0.90 2.75
CA VAL A 256 14.14 0.90 2.41
C VAL A 256 14.86 1.83 3.38
N ARG A 257 15.94 1.36 4.02
CA ARG A 257 16.68 2.13 5.02
C ARG A 257 18.14 2.19 4.69
N GLY A 258 18.66 3.41 4.65
CA GLY A 258 20.06 3.66 4.33
C GLY A 258 20.38 3.53 2.84
N GLU A 259 21.51 4.13 2.45
CA GLU A 259 21.94 4.24 1.04
C GLU A 259 22.19 2.89 0.37
N CYS A 260 22.81 1.94 1.09
CA CYS A 260 23.08 0.60 0.53
C CYS A 260 21.79 -0.16 0.11
N GLU A 261 20.70 -0.04 0.87
CA GLU A 261 19.42 -0.66 0.51
C GLU A 261 18.75 0.11 -0.64
N LEU A 262 18.96 1.43 -0.71
CA LEU A 262 18.45 2.27 -1.78
C LEU A 262 19.10 1.90 -3.13
N ASP A 263 20.43 1.82 -3.15
CA ASP A 263 21.19 1.40 -4.32
C ASP A 263 20.78 0.00 -4.79
N ALA A 264 20.64 -0.95 -3.84
CA ALA A 264 20.19 -2.30 -4.15
C ALA A 264 18.77 -2.34 -4.73
N ALA A 265 17.88 -1.47 -4.29
CA ALA A 265 16.53 -1.36 -4.86
C ALA A 265 16.60 -0.83 -6.31
N HIS A 266 17.40 0.20 -6.56
CA HIS A 266 17.60 0.75 -7.92
C HIS A 266 18.21 -0.27 -8.87
N GLU A 267 19.25 -1.02 -8.45
CA GLU A 267 19.86 -2.08 -9.26
C GLU A 267 18.84 -3.16 -9.65
N LEU A 268 17.87 -3.44 -8.77
CA LEU A 268 16.78 -4.36 -9.04
C LEU A 268 15.66 -3.74 -9.89
N GLY A 269 15.73 -2.45 -10.22
CA GLY A 269 14.68 -1.71 -10.93
C GLY A 269 13.40 -1.60 -10.12
N GLU A 270 13.50 -1.40 -8.81
CA GLU A 270 12.41 -1.14 -7.88
C GLU A 270 12.31 0.37 -7.60
N HIS A 271 11.13 0.84 -7.23
CA HIS A 271 10.90 2.23 -6.80
C HIS A 271 10.80 2.22 -5.27
N PRO A 272 11.82 2.72 -4.55
CA PRO A 272 11.88 2.62 -3.11
C PRO A 272 10.95 3.63 -2.42
N ILE A 273 10.28 3.15 -1.39
CA ILE A 273 9.65 3.94 -0.33
C ILE A 273 10.63 3.88 0.82
N PHE A 274 11.32 5.00 1.09
CA PHE A 274 12.54 5.02 1.90
C PHE A 274 12.43 5.86 3.17
N GLU A 275 13.22 5.48 4.16
CA GLU A 275 13.58 6.29 5.34
C GLU A 275 15.10 6.46 5.34
N LEU A 276 15.57 7.68 5.20
CA LEU A 276 16.98 8.02 5.29
C LEU A 276 17.20 9.01 6.43
N GLU A 277 18.28 8.83 7.16
CA GLU A 277 18.76 9.89 8.03
C GLU A 277 19.21 11.07 7.17
N PHE A 278 18.73 12.25 7.46
CA PHE A 278 19.16 13.49 6.79
C PHE A 278 19.67 14.48 7.84
N ASN A 279 20.69 15.21 7.47
CA ASN A 279 21.15 16.36 8.23
C ASN A 279 20.54 17.60 7.55
N ASP A 280 19.90 18.45 8.32
CA ASP A 280 19.33 19.74 7.87
C ASP A 280 20.41 20.65 7.29
#